data_44d5fd188bb503df46e39d208e37fc56
#
_entry.id   44d5fd188bb503df46e39d208e37fc56
#
_cell.length_a   1.000
_cell.length_b   1.000
_cell.length_c   1.000
_cell.angle_alpha   90.00
_cell.angle_beta   90.00
_cell.angle_gamma   90.00
#
_symmetry.space_group_name_H-M   'P 1'
#
loop_
_entity.id
_entity.type
_entity.pdbx_description
1 polymer ?
#
loop_
_entity_poly.entity_id
_entity_poly.type
_entity_poly.pdbx_seq_one_letter_code
_entity_poly.pdbx_strand_id
1 'polypeptide(L)'
;MTRTSSPPCRGGVPAQPAGWCALAIVVMLAGCAVGPDYNRPDAEVAPAYKEAGEWKLAQPRDDLDRGKWWQVFGDPRLNALVEQVEISNQNVLAAEARFRRARALVAGSRAAFFPTLDADVSVTRSRSPAGAIGGTTAGRVITNRSASLSSGWEADLWGRLRRAVESSEASAQAGAADLAAARLSAQGELASNYFQLRALDAQKQLLEDNVAAFRRSLDLTKNRYDAGVAAKVDVVQAETQLKSTLAQAIDTGVQRAQLEHAIAILVGTPPASFSIAPATLASAMPQIPPALPSELLERRPDIAAAERRVAAANAEIGVAKAAYFPSFTLAATGGFRSAEASQWFTAPSRFWSIGPALAQSIFDAGLRRAQTEQAIADYDATVAGYRQAVLAGFQEVEDNLAARTASS
;
A
#
# COMPACT_ATOMS: atom_id res chain seq x y z
N MET A 1 -94.09 27.68 23.71
CA MET A 1 -93.77 26.84 22.58
C MET A 1 -92.78 27.61 21.68
N THR A 2 -91.50 27.48 21.85
CA THR A 2 -90.48 28.05 20.97
C THR A 2 -89.28 27.09 20.89
N ARG A 3 -89.13 26.49 19.74
CA ARG A 3 -87.97 25.59 19.42
C ARG A 3 -86.79 26.46 19.04
N THR A 4 -85.68 26.33 19.76
CA THR A 4 -84.37 26.88 19.36
C THR A 4 -83.59 25.79 18.71
N SER A 5 -83.27 25.95 17.43
CA SER A 5 -82.34 25.07 16.67
C SER A 5 -80.88 25.55 16.83
N SER A 6 -80.03 24.65 17.27
CA SER A 6 -78.60 24.87 17.32
C SER A 6 -77.94 24.51 15.97
N PRO A 7 -76.93 25.26 15.46
CA PRO A 7 -76.17 24.90 14.24
C PRO A 7 -75.06 23.87 14.53
N PRO A 8 -74.61 23.05 13.51
CA PRO A 8 -73.57 22.09 13.66
C PRO A 8 -72.17 22.74 13.59
N CYS A 9 -71.31 22.40 14.57
CA CYS A 9 -69.87 22.73 14.55
C CYS A 9 -69.14 21.97 13.42
N ARG A 10 -68.67 22.67 12.40
CA ARG A 10 -67.65 22.13 11.47
C ARG A 10 -66.30 22.25 12.11
N GLY A 11 -65.77 21.11 12.54
CA GLY A 11 -64.34 20.96 12.95
C GLY A 11 -63.47 20.96 11.71
N GLY A 12 -62.80 22.06 11.41
CA GLY A 12 -61.72 22.13 10.43
C GLY A 12 -60.48 21.57 11.04
N VAL A 13 -59.97 20.47 10.49
CA VAL A 13 -58.62 19.94 10.80
C VAL A 13 -57.61 20.88 10.14
N PRO A 14 -56.67 21.51 10.87
CA PRO A 14 -55.64 22.34 10.24
C PRO A 14 -54.71 21.45 9.41
N ALA A 15 -54.58 21.79 8.11
CA ALA A 15 -53.60 21.20 7.21
C ALA A 15 -52.20 21.49 7.75
N GLN A 16 -51.51 20.48 8.26
CA GLN A 16 -50.09 20.57 8.63
C GLN A 16 -49.28 20.90 7.38
N PRO A 17 -48.37 21.90 7.43
CA PRO A 17 -47.57 22.26 6.27
C PRO A 17 -46.58 21.14 5.97
N ALA A 18 -46.68 20.58 4.77
CA ALA A 18 -45.81 19.53 4.24
C ALA A 18 -44.30 19.91 4.25
N GLY A 19 -43.97 21.18 4.50
CA GLY A 19 -42.58 21.67 4.60
C GLY A 19 -41.79 21.17 5.81
N TRP A 20 -42.42 20.82 6.92
CA TRP A 20 -41.74 20.38 8.12
C TRP A 20 -41.24 18.93 7.99
N CYS A 21 -41.95 18.08 7.28
CA CYS A 21 -41.51 16.71 7.00
C CYS A 21 -40.33 16.71 6.02
N ALA A 22 -40.31 17.61 5.02
CA ALA A 22 -39.19 17.74 4.10
C ALA A 22 -37.92 18.28 4.80
N LEU A 23 -38.08 19.23 5.72
CA LEU A 23 -36.94 19.76 6.50
C LEU A 23 -36.37 18.72 7.49
N ALA A 24 -37.23 17.92 8.12
CA ALA A 24 -36.80 16.82 9.00
C ALA A 24 -36.05 15.72 8.24
N ILE A 25 -36.44 15.41 7.00
CA ILE A 25 -35.75 14.45 6.14
C ILE A 25 -34.38 15.01 5.70
N VAL A 26 -34.24 16.30 5.40
CA VAL A 26 -32.98 16.93 5.01
C VAL A 26 -32.02 17.02 6.21
N VAL A 27 -32.48 17.24 7.42
CA VAL A 27 -31.66 17.26 8.65
C VAL A 27 -31.20 15.81 9.03
N MET A 28 -32.02 14.80 8.74
CA MET A 28 -31.63 13.40 8.91
C MET A 28 -30.56 12.95 7.89
N LEU A 29 -30.44 13.61 6.74
CA LEU A 29 -29.42 13.32 5.72
C LEU A 29 -28.02 13.89 6.04
N ALA A 30 -27.90 14.78 7.04
CA ALA A 30 -26.63 15.12 7.67
C ALA A 30 -26.20 14.01 8.66
N GLY A 31 -26.30 12.74 8.24
CA GLY A 31 -26.15 11.55 9.05
C GLY A 31 -24.78 11.51 9.70
N CYS A 32 -24.76 11.43 11.03
CA CYS A 32 -23.58 11.13 11.82
C CYS A 32 -23.00 9.80 11.31
N ALA A 33 -21.80 9.82 10.76
CA ALA A 33 -21.07 8.57 10.48
C ALA A 33 -20.76 7.88 11.81
N VAL A 34 -21.14 6.61 11.93
CA VAL A 34 -20.87 5.82 13.12
C VAL A 34 -19.40 5.44 13.17
N GLY A 35 -18.82 5.41 14.36
CA GLY A 35 -17.43 5.03 14.58
C GLY A 35 -16.55 6.19 15.04
N PRO A 36 -15.31 5.92 15.43
CA PRO A 36 -14.37 6.94 15.84
C PRO A 36 -13.87 7.76 14.63
N ASP A 37 -13.70 9.06 14.82
CA ASP A 37 -12.96 9.87 13.88
C ASP A 37 -11.47 9.61 14.05
N TYR A 38 -10.74 9.65 12.93
CA TYR A 38 -9.33 9.41 12.96
C TYR A 38 -8.58 10.54 13.68
N ASN A 39 -7.82 10.17 14.69
CA ASN A 39 -6.80 11.01 15.31
C ASN A 39 -5.47 10.28 15.21
N ARG A 40 -4.44 10.99 14.76
CA ARG A 40 -3.11 10.41 14.65
C ARG A 40 -2.63 9.95 16.03
N PRO A 41 -2.22 8.68 16.22
CA PRO A 41 -1.68 8.21 17.48
C PRO A 41 -0.36 8.91 17.81
N ASP A 42 -0.16 9.23 19.10
CA ASP A 42 1.12 9.72 19.59
C ASP A 42 2.18 8.61 19.47
N ALA A 43 3.34 8.97 18.92
CA ALA A 43 4.54 8.17 18.98
C ALA A 43 5.47 8.81 20.03
N GLU A 44 6.02 8.00 20.93
CA GLU A 44 7.05 8.47 21.85
C GLU A 44 8.26 8.93 21.03
N VAL A 45 8.54 10.23 21.10
CA VAL A 45 9.68 10.86 20.44
C VAL A 45 10.64 11.30 21.54
N ALA A 46 11.87 10.79 21.50
CA ALA A 46 12.90 11.24 22.43
C ALA A 46 13.14 12.76 22.27
N PRO A 47 13.38 13.51 23.37
CA PRO A 47 13.50 14.96 23.30
C PRO A 47 14.74 15.47 22.57
N ALA A 48 15.74 14.62 22.29
CA ALA A 48 16.93 14.96 21.51
C ALA A 48 17.61 13.70 20.96
N TYR A 49 18.28 13.80 19.82
CA TYR A 49 19.23 12.79 19.38
C TYR A 49 20.44 12.81 20.30
N LYS A 50 20.97 11.64 20.60
CA LYS A 50 22.16 11.50 21.42
C LYS A 50 23.37 12.19 20.76
N GLU A 51 23.36 12.26 19.44
CA GLU A 51 24.49 12.70 18.60
C GLU A 51 24.29 14.08 17.94
N ALA A 52 23.13 14.77 18.08
CA ALA A 52 22.90 16.09 17.46
C ALA A 52 21.71 16.87 18.01
N GLY A 53 21.89 18.13 18.26
CA GLY A 53 21.09 19.35 18.45
C GLY A 53 19.53 19.29 18.52
N GLU A 54 18.90 20.46 18.41
CA GLU A 54 17.48 20.70 18.71
C GLU A 54 16.48 19.90 17.85
N TRP A 55 15.47 19.32 18.51
CA TRP A 55 14.39 18.53 17.91
C TRP A 55 13.14 19.34 17.58
N LYS A 56 12.54 19.02 16.44
CA LYS A 56 11.21 19.46 16.04
C LYS A 56 10.26 18.25 15.99
N LEU A 57 9.01 18.44 16.44
CA LEU A 57 7.99 17.40 16.31
C LEU A 57 7.75 17.08 14.84
N ALA A 58 8.01 15.84 14.43
CA ALA A 58 7.90 15.41 13.04
C ALA A 58 6.42 15.31 12.61
N GLN A 59 6.10 15.85 11.42
CA GLN A 59 4.83 15.64 10.74
C GLN A 59 5.12 14.97 9.39
N PRO A 60 4.56 13.77 9.08
CA PRO A 60 4.81 13.11 7.80
C PRO A 60 4.44 14.02 6.63
N ARG A 61 5.37 14.15 5.70
CA ARG A 61 5.21 14.93 4.47
C ARG A 61 5.64 14.07 3.28
N ASP A 62 4.79 13.12 2.95
CA ASP A 62 4.96 12.18 1.85
C ASP A 62 4.76 12.82 0.47
N ASP A 63 4.13 13.98 0.41
CA ASP A 63 3.93 14.81 -0.77
C ASP A 63 5.16 15.61 -1.23
N LEU A 64 6.19 15.74 -0.37
CA LEU A 64 7.39 16.46 -0.73
C LEU A 64 8.21 15.71 -1.78
N ASP A 65 8.53 16.38 -2.88
CA ASP A 65 9.52 15.89 -3.85
C ASP A 65 10.88 15.76 -3.15
N ARG A 66 11.42 14.54 -3.15
CA ARG A 66 12.73 14.21 -2.54
C ARG A 66 13.88 14.59 -3.43
N GLY A 67 13.60 15.10 -4.62
CA GLY A 67 14.60 15.53 -5.60
C GLY A 67 15.52 14.40 -6.06
N LYS A 68 16.49 14.76 -6.88
CA LYS A 68 17.54 13.85 -7.35
C LYS A 68 18.73 13.88 -6.37
N TRP A 69 18.53 13.35 -5.15
CA TRP A 69 19.49 13.39 -4.03
C TRP A 69 20.87 12.83 -4.39
N TRP A 70 20.94 11.87 -5.34
CA TRP A 70 22.19 11.26 -5.79
C TRP A 70 23.06 12.18 -6.62
N GLN A 71 22.53 13.29 -7.13
CA GLN A 71 23.31 14.26 -7.92
C GLN A 71 24.36 14.99 -7.08
N VAL A 72 24.22 15.00 -5.75
CA VAL A 72 25.22 15.56 -4.82
C VAL A 72 26.60 14.91 -4.98
N PHE A 73 26.67 13.66 -5.46
CA PHE A 73 27.92 12.96 -5.69
C PHE A 73 28.64 13.36 -6.99
N GLY A 74 27.99 14.13 -7.87
CA GLY A 74 28.61 14.62 -9.10
C GLY A 74 29.04 13.54 -10.10
N ASP A 75 28.54 12.29 -9.97
CA ASP A 75 28.91 11.17 -10.83
C ASP A 75 27.85 10.94 -11.93
N PRO A 76 28.18 11.24 -13.21
CA PRO A 76 27.23 11.06 -14.31
C PRO A 76 26.82 9.60 -14.52
N ARG A 77 27.71 8.64 -14.22
CA ARG A 77 27.40 7.21 -14.36
C ARG A 77 26.40 6.75 -13.32
N LEU A 78 26.60 7.16 -12.07
CA LEU A 78 25.65 6.93 -10.99
C LEU A 78 24.29 7.55 -11.35
N ASN A 79 24.27 8.80 -11.82
CA ASN A 79 23.03 9.47 -12.20
C ASN A 79 22.23 8.67 -13.23
N ALA A 80 22.91 8.21 -14.31
CA ALA A 80 22.26 7.42 -15.34
C ALA A 80 21.72 6.07 -14.84
N LEU A 81 22.44 5.40 -13.95
CA LEU A 81 22.02 4.12 -13.37
C LEU A 81 20.82 4.30 -12.43
N VAL A 82 20.83 5.34 -11.58
CA VAL A 82 19.70 5.60 -10.65
C VAL A 82 18.44 6.00 -11.42
N GLU A 83 18.55 6.80 -12.49
CA GLU A 83 17.41 7.12 -13.35
C GLU A 83 16.84 5.86 -14.02
N GLN A 84 17.68 4.90 -14.38
CA GLN A 84 17.23 3.64 -14.96
C GLN A 84 16.46 2.77 -13.97
N VAL A 85 16.76 2.84 -12.66
CA VAL A 85 16.00 2.14 -11.62
C VAL A 85 14.52 2.53 -11.66
N GLU A 86 14.20 3.82 -11.83
CA GLU A 86 12.81 4.28 -11.89
C GLU A 86 12.03 3.69 -13.07
N ILE A 87 12.73 3.41 -14.17
CA ILE A 87 12.12 2.98 -15.43
C ILE A 87 11.92 1.47 -15.48
N SER A 88 12.89 0.68 -14.99
CA SER A 88 12.98 -0.74 -15.29
C SER A 88 13.14 -1.66 -14.09
N ASN A 89 13.27 -1.14 -12.87
CA ASN A 89 13.34 -1.96 -11.67
C ASN A 89 12.02 -2.69 -11.44
N GLN A 90 12.06 -4.02 -11.40
CA GLN A 90 10.85 -4.86 -11.31
C GLN A 90 10.11 -4.70 -9.97
N ASN A 91 10.81 -4.42 -8.88
CA ASN A 91 10.18 -4.18 -7.57
C ASN A 91 9.44 -2.83 -7.55
N VAL A 92 10.01 -1.80 -8.19
CA VAL A 92 9.36 -0.49 -8.36
C VAL A 92 8.12 -0.62 -9.24
N LEU A 93 8.21 -1.33 -10.37
CA LEU A 93 7.06 -1.60 -11.25
C LEU A 93 5.95 -2.40 -10.53
N ALA A 94 6.33 -3.37 -9.70
CA ALA A 94 5.37 -4.11 -8.87
C ALA A 94 4.68 -3.21 -7.84
N ALA A 95 5.43 -2.30 -7.18
CA ALA A 95 4.87 -1.33 -6.24
C ALA A 95 3.91 -0.35 -6.94
N GLU A 96 4.23 0.10 -8.14
CA GLU A 96 3.36 0.93 -8.96
C GLU A 96 2.06 0.20 -9.33
N ALA A 97 2.15 -1.08 -9.71
CA ALA A 97 0.97 -1.88 -10.00
C ALA A 97 0.08 -2.07 -8.76
N ARG A 98 0.68 -2.24 -7.57
CA ARG A 98 -0.06 -2.30 -6.30
C ARG A 98 -0.76 -0.98 -5.99
N PHE A 99 -0.11 0.15 -6.20
CA PHE A 99 -0.73 1.47 -6.05
C PHE A 99 -1.89 1.68 -7.03
N ARG A 100 -1.74 1.32 -8.32
CA ARG A 100 -2.83 1.35 -9.29
C ARG A 100 -4.02 0.47 -8.86
N ARG A 101 -3.75 -0.71 -8.30
CA ARG A 101 -4.78 -1.58 -7.72
C ARG A 101 -5.51 -0.90 -6.57
N ALA A 102 -4.79 -0.27 -5.64
CA ALA A 102 -5.38 0.44 -4.51
C ALA A 102 -6.31 1.58 -4.99
N ARG A 103 -5.90 2.36 -5.98
CA ARG A 103 -6.76 3.38 -6.61
C ARG A 103 -8.01 2.81 -7.26
N ALA A 104 -7.91 1.65 -7.90
CA ALA A 104 -9.08 0.97 -8.47
C ALA A 104 -10.06 0.50 -7.38
N LEU A 105 -9.55 0.06 -6.23
CA LEU A 105 -10.39 -0.30 -5.07
C LEU A 105 -11.15 0.90 -4.52
N VAL A 106 -10.56 2.10 -4.48
CA VAL A 106 -11.29 3.34 -4.13
C VAL A 106 -12.46 3.58 -5.08
N ALA A 107 -12.23 3.42 -6.40
CA ALA A 107 -13.32 3.56 -7.37
C ALA A 107 -14.42 2.50 -7.15
N GLY A 108 -14.03 1.26 -6.82
CA GLY A 108 -14.97 0.19 -6.46
C GLY A 108 -15.78 0.51 -5.21
N SER A 109 -15.14 0.99 -4.14
CA SER A 109 -15.83 1.40 -2.91
C SER A 109 -16.80 2.56 -3.14
N ARG A 110 -16.39 3.54 -3.94
CA ARG A 110 -17.29 4.67 -4.33
C ARG A 110 -18.48 4.23 -5.19
N ALA A 111 -18.33 3.18 -6.00
CA ALA A 111 -19.41 2.65 -6.80
C ALA A 111 -20.59 2.13 -5.95
N ALA A 112 -20.33 1.70 -4.70
CA ALA A 112 -21.37 1.27 -3.77
C ALA A 112 -22.37 2.38 -3.37
N PHE A 113 -22.06 3.66 -3.59
CA PHE A 113 -23.02 4.75 -3.41
C PHE A 113 -24.09 4.83 -4.49
N PHE A 114 -23.89 4.15 -5.60
CA PHE A 114 -24.80 4.20 -6.75
C PHE A 114 -25.60 2.92 -6.87
N PRO A 115 -26.81 2.97 -7.44
CA PRO A 115 -27.59 1.78 -7.69
C PRO A 115 -26.89 0.84 -8.69
N THR A 116 -27.02 -0.46 -8.47
CA THR A 116 -26.68 -1.47 -9.48
C THR A 116 -27.86 -1.66 -10.44
N LEU A 117 -27.60 -2.10 -11.65
CA LEU A 117 -28.59 -2.51 -12.61
C LEU A 117 -28.16 -3.86 -13.21
N ASP A 118 -28.96 -4.87 -12.94
CA ASP A 118 -28.69 -6.23 -13.36
C ASP A 118 -29.78 -6.72 -14.34
N ALA A 119 -29.39 -7.48 -15.35
CA ALA A 119 -30.32 -8.12 -16.29
C ALA A 119 -30.28 -9.63 -16.09
N ASP A 120 -31.43 -10.24 -15.90
CA ASP A 120 -31.58 -11.68 -15.77
C ASP A 120 -32.53 -12.23 -16.82
N VAL A 121 -32.11 -13.30 -17.48
CA VAL A 121 -32.96 -14.07 -18.41
C VAL A 121 -32.88 -15.54 -18.01
N SER A 122 -34.00 -16.10 -17.63
CA SER A 122 -34.06 -17.50 -17.19
C SER A 122 -35.22 -18.26 -17.79
N VAL A 123 -35.01 -19.54 -18.04
CA VAL A 123 -36.04 -20.51 -18.45
C VAL A 123 -35.96 -21.70 -17.49
N THR A 124 -36.97 -21.81 -16.63
CA THR A 124 -37.03 -22.86 -15.61
C THR A 124 -38.17 -23.81 -15.96
N ARG A 125 -37.88 -25.11 -16.06
CA ARG A 125 -38.89 -26.17 -16.22
C ARG A 125 -38.93 -26.98 -14.92
N SER A 126 -40.06 -26.94 -14.24
CA SER A 126 -40.23 -27.58 -12.94
C SER A 126 -41.51 -28.40 -12.87
N ARG A 127 -41.50 -29.46 -12.05
CA ARG A 127 -42.66 -30.26 -11.71
C ARG A 127 -42.86 -30.24 -10.20
N SER A 128 -44.01 -29.74 -9.76
CA SER A 128 -44.35 -29.80 -8.35
C SER A 128 -44.86 -31.21 -7.97
N PRO A 129 -44.53 -31.71 -6.77
CA PRO A 129 -45.04 -32.97 -6.26
C PRO A 129 -46.57 -32.98 -6.23
N ALA A 130 -47.21 -34.12 -6.47
CA ALA A 130 -48.67 -34.25 -6.48
C ALA A 130 -49.34 -34.00 -5.12
N GLY A 131 -48.58 -34.07 -4.01
CA GLY A 131 -49.04 -33.81 -2.63
C GLY A 131 -48.82 -32.43 -2.08
N ALA A 132 -48.40 -31.41 -2.90
CA ALA A 132 -48.18 -30.05 -2.42
C ALA A 132 -49.50 -29.37 -2.04
N ILE A 133 -49.62 -28.97 -0.77
CA ILE A 133 -50.83 -28.36 -0.20
C ILE A 133 -51.04 -26.96 -0.85
N GLY A 134 -52.21 -26.78 -1.45
CA GLY A 134 -52.71 -25.46 -1.92
C GLY A 134 -52.40 -25.01 -3.33
N GLY A 135 -51.90 -25.86 -4.25
CA GLY A 135 -51.54 -25.47 -5.61
C GLY A 135 -52.38 -26.11 -6.70
N THR A 136 -53.01 -25.32 -7.58
CA THR A 136 -53.69 -25.75 -8.82
C THR A 136 -52.72 -26.42 -9.83
N THR A 137 -51.43 -26.53 -9.52
CA THR A 137 -50.37 -27.04 -10.36
C THR A 137 -49.73 -28.35 -9.86
N ALA A 138 -50.34 -29.02 -8.88
CA ALA A 138 -49.83 -30.29 -8.34
C ALA A 138 -49.66 -31.36 -9.42
N GLY A 139 -48.48 -31.94 -9.51
CA GLY A 139 -48.14 -32.98 -10.50
C GLY A 139 -47.92 -32.48 -11.94
N ARG A 140 -48.11 -31.20 -12.21
CA ARG A 140 -47.98 -30.61 -13.55
C ARG A 140 -46.54 -30.09 -13.79
N VAL A 141 -46.07 -30.27 -15.02
CA VAL A 141 -44.81 -29.67 -15.47
C VAL A 141 -45.10 -28.26 -15.96
N ILE A 142 -44.44 -27.28 -15.38
CA ILE A 142 -44.55 -25.86 -15.75
C ILE A 142 -43.21 -25.37 -16.27
N THR A 143 -43.21 -24.72 -17.42
CA THR A 143 -42.05 -23.96 -17.92
C THR A 143 -42.29 -22.48 -17.61
N ASN A 144 -41.40 -21.85 -16.82
CA ASN A 144 -41.45 -20.44 -16.56
C ASN A 144 -40.30 -19.74 -17.28
N ARG A 145 -40.59 -18.72 -18.05
CA ARG A 145 -39.64 -17.89 -18.78
C ARG A 145 -39.68 -16.50 -18.17
N SER A 146 -38.54 -16.00 -17.72
CA SER A 146 -38.42 -14.68 -17.11
C SER A 146 -37.31 -13.90 -17.81
N ALA A 147 -37.58 -12.65 -18.14
CA ALA A 147 -36.58 -11.67 -18.54
C ALA A 147 -36.83 -10.41 -17.73
N SER A 148 -35.90 -10.00 -16.87
CA SER A 148 -36.08 -8.91 -15.94
C SER A 148 -34.84 -8.05 -15.81
N LEU A 149 -35.07 -6.78 -15.52
CA LEU A 149 -34.09 -5.85 -15.02
C LEU A 149 -34.35 -5.64 -13.54
N SER A 150 -33.31 -5.72 -12.71
CA SER A 150 -33.38 -5.44 -11.29
C SER A 150 -32.36 -4.36 -10.94
N SER A 151 -32.74 -3.48 -10.03
CA SER A 151 -31.88 -2.44 -9.50
C SER A 151 -31.93 -2.48 -7.98
N GLY A 152 -30.76 -2.39 -7.36
CA GLY A 152 -30.61 -2.31 -5.91
C GLY A 152 -29.76 -1.10 -5.52
N TRP A 153 -30.17 -0.39 -4.50
CA TRP A 153 -29.43 0.73 -3.93
C TRP A 153 -29.50 0.71 -2.41
N GLU A 154 -28.36 0.89 -1.75
CA GLU A 154 -28.28 1.03 -0.30
C GLU A 154 -28.09 2.51 0.07
N ALA A 155 -29.00 3.04 0.88
CA ALA A 155 -28.85 4.38 1.44
C ALA A 155 -27.90 4.33 2.65
N ASP A 156 -26.82 5.09 2.58
CA ASP A 156 -25.79 5.14 3.63
C ASP A 156 -26.21 6.03 4.81
N LEU A 157 -27.21 5.59 5.57
CA LEU A 157 -27.76 6.35 6.70
C LEU A 157 -26.75 6.43 7.87
N TRP A 158 -25.99 5.36 8.09
CA TRP A 158 -25.11 5.20 9.25
C TRP A 158 -23.63 5.40 8.92
N GLY A 159 -23.32 5.70 7.68
CA GLY A 159 -21.96 5.98 7.24
C GLY A 159 -21.11 4.74 6.96
N ARG A 160 -21.70 3.56 6.83
CA ARG A 160 -20.99 2.33 6.50
C ARG A 160 -20.20 2.45 5.18
N LEU A 161 -20.85 2.93 4.14
CA LEU A 161 -20.23 3.11 2.83
C LEU A 161 -19.21 4.26 2.86
N ARG A 162 -19.50 5.36 3.57
CA ARG A 162 -18.55 6.46 3.76
C ARG A 162 -17.27 5.98 4.46
N ARG A 163 -17.39 5.20 5.54
CA ARG A 163 -16.23 4.64 6.26
C ARG A 163 -15.46 3.63 5.41
N ALA A 164 -16.14 2.83 4.58
CA ALA A 164 -15.47 1.92 3.63
C ALA A 164 -14.68 2.68 2.55
N VAL A 165 -15.20 3.80 2.06
CA VAL A 165 -14.46 4.68 1.13
C VAL A 165 -13.28 5.34 1.83
N GLU A 166 -13.45 5.87 3.05
CA GLU A 166 -12.38 6.45 3.87
C GLU A 166 -11.24 5.45 4.08
N SER A 167 -11.55 4.19 4.45
CA SER A 167 -10.56 3.11 4.57
C SER A 167 -9.82 2.85 3.26
N SER A 168 -10.56 2.77 2.14
CA SER A 168 -9.98 2.55 0.82
C SER A 168 -9.08 3.71 0.38
N GLU A 169 -9.47 4.96 0.65
CA GLU A 169 -8.68 6.15 0.34
C GLU A 169 -7.39 6.21 1.16
N ALA A 170 -7.47 5.96 2.46
CA ALA A 170 -6.30 5.88 3.33
C ALA A 170 -5.35 4.74 2.88
N SER A 171 -5.89 3.58 2.49
CA SER A 171 -5.12 2.47 1.92
C SER A 171 -4.45 2.84 0.59
N ALA A 172 -5.10 3.64 -0.26
CA ALA A 172 -4.49 4.12 -1.50
C ALA A 172 -3.37 5.13 -1.23
N GLN A 173 -3.53 6.00 -0.22
CA GLN A 173 -2.47 6.91 0.23
C GLN A 173 -1.27 6.14 0.80
N ALA A 174 -1.51 5.09 1.61
CA ALA A 174 -0.46 4.18 2.06
C ALA A 174 0.27 3.53 0.87
N GLY A 175 -0.47 3.08 -0.15
CA GLY A 175 0.13 2.51 -1.36
C GLY A 175 0.97 3.50 -2.18
N ALA A 176 0.62 4.79 -2.18
CA ALA A 176 1.44 5.84 -2.79
C ALA A 176 2.75 6.04 -2.03
N ALA A 177 2.68 6.06 -0.70
CA ALA A 177 3.86 6.17 0.16
C ALA A 177 4.75 4.92 0.07
N ASP A 178 4.18 3.70 -0.02
CA ASP A 178 4.92 2.46 -0.27
C ASP A 178 5.69 2.50 -1.61
N LEU A 179 5.07 3.03 -2.66
CA LEU A 179 5.76 3.22 -3.95
C LEU A 179 6.95 4.17 -3.82
N ALA A 180 6.77 5.28 -3.09
CA ALA A 180 7.86 6.23 -2.85
C ALA A 180 8.98 5.58 -2.01
N ALA A 181 8.64 4.76 -1.00
CA ALA A 181 9.61 4.01 -0.20
C ALA A 181 10.37 2.98 -1.05
N ALA A 182 9.68 2.24 -1.91
CA ALA A 182 10.31 1.26 -2.80
C ALA A 182 11.30 1.91 -3.79
N ARG A 183 10.95 3.08 -4.34
CA ARG A 183 11.87 3.87 -5.19
C ARG A 183 13.09 4.30 -4.42
N LEU A 184 12.92 4.93 -3.27
CA LEU A 184 14.02 5.42 -2.45
C LEU A 184 14.95 4.29 -2.00
N SER A 185 14.39 3.14 -1.58
CA SER A 185 15.17 1.97 -1.18
C SER A 185 15.99 1.40 -2.34
N ALA A 186 15.39 1.22 -3.53
CA ALA A 186 16.10 0.70 -4.70
C ALA A 186 17.20 1.67 -5.19
N GLN A 187 16.95 2.98 -5.14
CA GLN A 187 17.94 4.00 -5.46
C GLN A 187 19.11 4.01 -4.46
N GLY A 188 18.80 3.90 -3.16
CA GLY A 188 19.81 3.85 -2.10
C GLY A 188 20.67 2.59 -2.18
N GLU A 189 20.04 1.44 -2.42
CA GLU A 189 20.75 0.16 -2.61
C GLU A 189 21.68 0.21 -3.84
N LEU A 190 21.19 0.78 -4.96
CA LEU A 190 22.04 0.95 -6.15
C LEU A 190 23.23 1.85 -5.84
N ALA A 191 23.03 2.99 -5.20
CA ALA A 191 24.12 3.90 -4.85
C ALA A 191 25.15 3.23 -3.93
N SER A 192 24.70 2.48 -2.91
CA SER A 192 25.56 1.73 -2.01
C SER A 192 26.40 0.70 -2.77
N ASN A 193 25.76 -0.15 -3.59
CA ASN A 193 26.44 -1.15 -4.40
C ASN A 193 27.44 -0.52 -5.38
N TYR A 194 27.07 0.63 -5.96
CA TYR A 194 27.95 1.36 -6.89
C TYR A 194 29.22 1.87 -6.19
N PHE A 195 29.10 2.52 -5.03
CA PHE A 195 30.28 3.00 -4.30
C PHE A 195 31.13 1.86 -3.76
N GLN A 196 30.53 0.76 -3.30
CA GLN A 196 31.29 -0.44 -2.92
C GLN A 196 32.04 -1.04 -4.11
N LEU A 197 31.41 -1.10 -5.29
CA LEU A 197 32.06 -1.55 -6.52
C LEU A 197 33.27 -0.66 -6.87
N ARG A 198 33.14 0.67 -6.75
CA ARG A 198 34.25 1.61 -6.98
C ARG A 198 35.38 1.45 -5.97
N ALA A 199 35.06 1.18 -4.71
CA ALA A 199 36.06 0.86 -3.70
C ALA A 199 36.83 -0.44 -4.02
N LEU A 200 36.14 -1.47 -4.51
CA LEU A 200 36.77 -2.71 -4.96
C LEU A 200 37.61 -2.50 -6.24
N ASP A 201 37.21 -1.60 -7.15
CA ASP A 201 38.03 -1.23 -8.30
C ASP A 201 39.38 -0.64 -7.84
N ALA A 202 39.36 0.28 -6.87
CA ALA A 202 40.58 0.87 -6.31
C ALA A 202 41.41 -0.15 -5.55
N GLN A 203 40.80 -1.01 -4.73
CA GLN A 203 41.47 -2.07 -4.01
C GLN A 203 42.13 -3.07 -4.97
N LYS A 204 41.44 -3.48 -6.02
CA LYS A 204 41.98 -4.38 -7.03
C LYS A 204 43.21 -3.79 -7.72
N GLN A 205 43.17 -2.54 -8.11
CA GLN A 205 44.33 -1.85 -8.71
C GLN A 205 45.52 -1.84 -7.76
N LEU A 206 45.31 -1.52 -6.47
CA LEU A 206 46.36 -1.56 -5.47
C LEU A 206 46.98 -2.97 -5.32
N LEU A 207 46.14 -4.01 -5.29
CA LEU A 207 46.59 -5.39 -5.19
C LEU A 207 47.39 -5.83 -6.45
N GLU A 208 46.97 -5.43 -7.64
CA GLU A 208 47.68 -5.70 -8.89
C GLU A 208 49.06 -5.02 -8.92
N ASP A 209 49.17 -3.78 -8.45
CA ASP A 209 50.44 -3.07 -8.30
C ASP A 209 51.37 -3.76 -7.28
N ASN A 210 50.80 -4.23 -6.14
CA ASN A 210 51.52 -5.00 -5.13
C ASN A 210 52.01 -6.36 -5.69
N VAL A 211 51.18 -7.08 -6.46
CA VAL A 211 51.54 -8.31 -7.14
C VAL A 211 52.76 -8.08 -8.07
N ALA A 212 52.74 -6.99 -8.84
CA ALA A 212 53.87 -6.64 -9.70
C ALA A 212 55.12 -6.32 -8.90
N ALA A 213 55.01 -5.65 -7.75
CA ALA A 213 56.15 -5.38 -6.86
C ALA A 213 56.68 -6.65 -6.19
N PHE A 214 55.82 -7.51 -5.65
CA PHE A 214 56.22 -8.77 -5.01
C PHE A 214 56.82 -9.77 -6.03
N ARG A 215 56.39 -9.78 -7.27
CA ARG A 215 56.97 -10.57 -8.35
C ARG A 215 58.42 -10.14 -8.58
N ARG A 216 58.70 -8.83 -8.71
CA ARG A 216 60.07 -8.31 -8.84
C ARG A 216 60.95 -8.63 -7.61
N SER A 217 60.39 -8.54 -6.39
CA SER A 217 61.08 -8.89 -5.15
C SER A 217 61.43 -10.36 -5.09
N LEU A 218 60.51 -11.24 -5.50
CA LEU A 218 60.76 -12.69 -5.57
C LEU A 218 61.91 -13.01 -6.55
N ASP A 219 61.90 -12.41 -7.75
CA ASP A 219 62.90 -12.60 -8.77
C ASP A 219 64.30 -12.16 -8.25
N LEU A 220 64.36 -10.99 -7.59
CA LEU A 220 65.61 -10.53 -6.95
C LEU A 220 66.08 -11.49 -5.84
N THR A 221 65.19 -11.99 -4.99
CA THR A 221 65.53 -12.92 -3.90
C THR A 221 65.98 -14.26 -4.46
N LYS A 222 65.43 -14.77 -5.54
CA LYS A 222 65.90 -15.97 -6.25
C LYS A 222 67.31 -15.79 -6.79
N ASN A 223 67.61 -14.68 -7.48
CA ASN A 223 68.94 -14.37 -8.00
C ASN A 223 69.99 -14.31 -6.87
N ARG A 224 69.63 -13.74 -5.70
CA ARG A 224 70.53 -13.70 -4.53
C ARG A 224 70.74 -15.10 -3.89
N TYR A 225 69.74 -15.97 -3.89
CA TYR A 225 69.82 -17.33 -3.45
C TYR A 225 70.69 -18.12 -4.39
N ASP A 226 70.54 -18.01 -5.69
CA ASP A 226 71.42 -18.71 -6.68
C ASP A 226 72.84 -18.24 -6.62
N ALA A 227 73.11 -17.01 -6.21
CA ALA A 227 74.43 -16.46 -5.94
C ALA A 227 74.99 -16.85 -4.56
N GLY A 228 74.24 -17.63 -3.74
CA GLY A 228 74.64 -18.07 -2.42
C GLY A 228 74.60 -17.01 -1.32
N VAL A 229 73.90 -15.86 -1.55
CA VAL A 229 73.83 -14.69 -0.66
C VAL A 229 72.56 -14.67 0.19
N ALA A 230 71.49 -15.35 -0.23
CA ALA A 230 70.21 -15.43 0.49
C ALA A 230 69.88 -16.88 0.88
N ALA A 231 69.14 -17.10 1.97
CA ALA A 231 68.66 -18.40 2.38
C ALA A 231 67.44 -18.88 1.60
N LYS A 232 67.27 -20.20 1.49
CA LYS A 232 66.04 -20.76 0.83
C LYS A 232 64.73 -20.30 1.49
N VAL A 233 64.74 -20.04 2.79
CA VAL A 233 63.61 -19.54 3.57
C VAL A 233 63.12 -18.17 3.05
N ASP A 234 64.06 -17.31 2.64
CA ASP A 234 63.74 -15.98 2.10
C ASP A 234 63.00 -16.09 0.78
N VAL A 235 63.36 -17.04 -0.08
CA VAL A 235 62.65 -17.32 -1.35
C VAL A 235 61.25 -17.84 -1.08
N VAL A 236 61.08 -18.77 -0.12
CA VAL A 236 59.77 -19.33 0.24
C VAL A 236 58.87 -18.25 0.82
N GLN A 237 59.40 -17.36 1.68
CA GLN A 237 58.63 -16.21 2.21
C GLN A 237 58.15 -15.25 1.10
N ALA A 238 59.05 -14.87 0.19
CA ALA A 238 58.72 -14.01 -0.93
C ALA A 238 57.68 -14.65 -1.88
N GLU A 239 57.78 -15.94 -2.12
CA GLU A 239 56.78 -16.69 -2.91
C GLU A 239 55.42 -16.77 -2.20
N THR A 240 55.41 -17.01 -0.88
CA THR A 240 54.19 -17.04 -0.07
C THR A 240 53.49 -15.68 -0.11
N GLN A 241 54.23 -14.57 0.06
CA GLN A 241 53.67 -13.22 -0.02
C GLN A 241 53.06 -12.93 -1.39
N LEU A 242 53.75 -13.28 -2.48
CA LEU A 242 53.20 -13.11 -3.83
C LEU A 242 51.93 -13.94 -4.02
N LYS A 243 51.91 -15.21 -3.63
CA LYS A 243 50.75 -16.08 -3.80
C LYS A 243 49.54 -15.61 -2.96
N SER A 244 49.78 -15.17 -1.73
CA SER A 244 48.75 -14.61 -0.85
C SER A 244 48.12 -13.37 -1.46
N THR A 245 48.90 -12.42 -1.99
CA THR A 245 48.41 -11.19 -2.63
C THR A 245 47.68 -11.50 -3.94
N LEU A 246 48.14 -12.48 -4.72
CA LEU A 246 47.41 -12.95 -5.91
C LEU A 246 46.04 -13.52 -5.55
N ALA A 247 45.95 -14.31 -4.48
CA ALA A 247 44.66 -14.85 -4.01
C ALA A 247 43.71 -13.74 -3.60
N GLN A 248 44.21 -12.72 -2.89
CA GLN A 248 43.39 -11.54 -2.51
C GLN A 248 42.90 -10.76 -3.75
N ALA A 249 43.75 -10.57 -4.76
CA ALA A 249 43.36 -9.87 -6.00
C ALA A 249 42.28 -10.64 -6.76
N ILE A 250 42.32 -11.96 -6.78
CA ILE A 250 41.29 -12.82 -7.39
C ILE A 250 39.98 -12.70 -6.62
N ASP A 251 40.01 -12.81 -5.29
CA ASP A 251 38.82 -12.69 -4.45
C ASP A 251 38.13 -11.34 -4.58
N THR A 252 38.90 -10.23 -4.59
CA THR A 252 38.39 -8.88 -4.86
C THR A 252 37.69 -8.82 -6.21
N GLY A 253 38.21 -9.51 -7.23
CA GLY A 253 37.55 -9.59 -8.55
C GLY A 253 36.21 -10.33 -8.50
N VAL A 254 36.08 -11.37 -7.67
CA VAL A 254 34.81 -12.10 -7.46
C VAL A 254 33.79 -11.20 -6.77
N GLN A 255 34.18 -10.51 -5.69
CA GLN A 255 33.30 -9.59 -4.96
C GLN A 255 32.80 -8.43 -5.87
N ARG A 256 33.68 -7.88 -6.70
CA ARG A 256 33.33 -6.86 -7.70
C ARG A 256 32.27 -7.37 -8.68
N ALA A 257 32.44 -8.58 -9.21
CA ALA A 257 31.46 -9.18 -10.12
C ALA A 257 30.10 -9.38 -9.47
N GLN A 258 30.07 -9.79 -8.18
CA GLN A 258 28.81 -9.91 -7.43
C GLN A 258 28.07 -8.58 -7.30
N LEU A 259 28.75 -7.47 -7.00
CA LEU A 259 28.15 -6.14 -6.95
C LEU A 259 27.68 -5.68 -8.34
N GLU A 260 28.42 -5.97 -9.39
CA GLU A 260 28.01 -5.67 -10.78
C GLU A 260 26.73 -6.42 -11.15
N HIS A 261 26.60 -7.70 -10.75
CA HIS A 261 25.37 -8.47 -10.94
C HIS A 261 24.19 -7.90 -10.12
N ALA A 262 24.43 -7.46 -8.88
CA ALA A 262 23.42 -6.82 -8.05
C ALA A 262 22.91 -5.51 -8.68
N ILE A 263 23.82 -4.68 -9.19
CA ILE A 263 23.47 -3.44 -9.91
C ILE A 263 22.66 -3.78 -11.18
N ALA A 264 23.05 -4.81 -11.93
CA ALA A 264 22.32 -5.24 -13.13
C ALA A 264 20.85 -5.57 -12.82
N ILE A 265 20.60 -6.29 -11.72
CA ILE A 265 19.24 -6.62 -11.27
C ILE A 265 18.46 -5.37 -10.89
N LEU A 266 19.10 -4.43 -10.18
CA LEU A 266 18.46 -3.18 -9.76
C LEU A 266 18.05 -2.30 -10.94
N VAL A 267 18.84 -2.27 -12.03
CA VAL A 267 18.49 -1.58 -13.28
C VAL A 267 17.63 -2.42 -14.23
N GLY A 268 17.16 -3.60 -13.79
CA GLY A 268 16.26 -4.45 -14.57
C GLY A 268 16.89 -5.09 -15.80
N THR A 269 18.22 -5.29 -15.81
CA THR A 269 18.96 -5.87 -16.93
C THR A 269 19.54 -7.24 -16.53
N PRO A 270 19.51 -8.25 -17.41
CA PRO A 270 20.17 -9.52 -17.13
C PRO A 270 21.68 -9.32 -16.89
N PRO A 271 22.28 -9.91 -15.82
CA PRO A 271 23.69 -9.74 -15.50
C PRO A 271 24.65 -10.05 -16.65
N ALA A 272 24.31 -11.02 -17.50
CA ALA A 272 25.12 -11.40 -18.66
C ALA A 272 25.24 -10.31 -19.75
N SER A 273 24.32 -9.36 -19.79
CA SER A 273 24.28 -8.26 -20.77
C SER A 273 24.62 -6.89 -20.18
N PHE A 274 25.06 -6.87 -18.91
CA PHE A 274 25.39 -5.65 -18.19
C PHE A 274 26.87 -5.62 -17.81
N SER A 275 27.51 -4.46 -17.95
CA SER A 275 28.88 -4.26 -17.51
C SER A 275 29.14 -2.81 -17.11
N ILE A 276 29.95 -2.64 -16.06
CA ILE A 276 30.46 -1.37 -15.58
C ILE A 276 31.98 -1.36 -15.72
N ALA A 277 32.52 -0.48 -16.54
CA ALA A 277 33.97 -0.36 -16.68
C ALA A 277 34.62 0.01 -15.34
N PRO A 278 35.79 -0.59 -14.98
CA PRO A 278 36.55 -0.18 -13.81
C PRO A 278 36.88 1.32 -13.86
N ALA A 279 36.77 1.99 -12.74
CA ALA A 279 37.13 3.39 -12.60
C ALA A 279 37.48 3.71 -11.13
N THR A 280 38.27 4.74 -10.95
CA THR A 280 38.62 5.25 -9.63
C THR A 280 37.44 6.04 -9.03
N LEU A 281 37.31 6.00 -7.71
CA LEU A 281 36.32 6.79 -6.99
C LEU A 281 36.60 8.28 -7.20
N ALA A 282 35.62 9.06 -7.63
CA ALA A 282 35.71 10.52 -7.65
C ALA A 282 35.80 11.03 -6.20
N SER A 283 36.81 11.82 -5.92
CA SER A 283 37.39 11.99 -4.58
C SER A 283 36.66 12.91 -3.62
N ALA A 284 35.50 13.49 -3.95
CA ALA A 284 34.83 14.45 -3.09
C ALA A 284 33.65 13.78 -2.34
N MET A 285 33.86 13.51 -1.06
CA MET A 285 32.74 13.14 -0.18
C MET A 285 31.83 14.37 -0.01
N PRO A 286 30.54 14.30 -0.36
CA PRO A 286 29.65 15.42 -0.23
C PRO A 286 29.51 15.84 1.25
N GLN A 287 29.53 17.15 1.49
CA GLN A 287 29.23 17.66 2.82
C GLN A 287 27.73 17.56 3.08
N ILE A 288 27.33 16.70 4.01
CA ILE A 288 25.95 16.59 4.46
C ILE A 288 25.71 17.70 5.51
N PRO A 289 24.74 18.62 5.27
CA PRO A 289 24.44 19.68 6.23
C PRO A 289 24.05 19.09 7.60
N PRO A 290 24.57 19.60 8.71
CA PRO A 290 24.32 19.02 10.05
C PRO A 290 22.90 19.27 10.59
N ALA A 291 22.01 19.93 9.84
CA ALA A 291 20.74 20.49 10.33
C ALA A 291 19.48 19.63 10.05
N LEU A 292 19.57 18.31 9.90
CA LEU A 292 18.46 17.54 9.28
C LEU A 292 17.80 16.39 10.06
N PRO A 293 17.98 16.15 11.37
CA PRO A 293 17.43 14.91 11.94
C PRO A 293 15.90 14.84 11.96
N SER A 294 15.21 15.92 12.32
CA SER A 294 13.73 15.91 12.45
C SER A 294 13.00 16.04 11.13
N GLU A 295 13.53 16.83 10.18
CA GLU A 295 12.94 16.94 8.82
C GLU A 295 13.02 15.63 8.03
N LEU A 296 14.03 14.79 8.30
CA LEU A 296 14.16 13.48 7.67
C LEU A 296 12.98 12.56 8.04
N LEU A 297 12.53 12.57 9.31
CA LEU A 297 11.38 11.78 9.74
C LEU A 297 10.06 12.29 9.13
N GLU A 298 9.93 13.60 8.93
CA GLU A 298 8.77 14.17 8.23
C GLU A 298 8.70 13.74 6.76
N ARG A 299 9.86 13.42 6.16
CA ARG A 299 9.98 13.05 4.75
C ARG A 299 10.00 11.55 4.48
N ARG A 300 10.01 10.69 5.51
CA ARG A 300 10.10 9.24 5.33
C ARG A 300 8.78 8.65 4.83
N PRO A 301 8.76 8.06 3.63
CA PRO A 301 7.55 7.51 3.06
C PRO A 301 7.07 6.23 3.77
N ASP A 302 7.96 5.45 4.38
CA ASP A 302 7.63 4.26 5.16
C ASP A 302 6.82 4.61 6.42
N ILE A 303 7.18 5.69 7.12
CA ILE A 303 6.43 6.21 8.27
C ILE A 303 5.06 6.73 7.83
N ALA A 304 5.01 7.48 6.72
CA ALA A 304 3.76 7.95 6.15
C ALA A 304 2.84 6.79 5.76
N ALA A 305 3.37 5.74 5.12
CA ALA A 305 2.60 4.56 4.77
C ALA A 305 2.01 3.86 6.02
N ALA A 306 2.81 3.72 7.07
CA ALA A 306 2.37 3.11 8.32
C ALA A 306 1.25 3.93 8.98
N GLU A 307 1.37 5.27 9.02
CA GLU A 307 0.34 6.16 9.56
C GLU A 307 -0.97 6.08 8.76
N ARG A 308 -0.91 6.05 7.42
CA ARG A 308 -2.11 5.92 6.58
C ARG A 308 -2.80 4.56 6.75
N ARG A 309 -2.07 3.50 7.07
CA ARG A 309 -2.66 2.21 7.44
C ARG A 309 -3.43 2.28 8.76
N VAL A 310 -2.95 3.05 9.73
CA VAL A 310 -3.70 3.30 10.98
C VAL A 310 -5.02 4.01 10.67
N ALA A 311 -5.00 5.03 9.80
CA ALA A 311 -6.21 5.73 9.39
C ALA A 311 -7.21 4.78 8.69
N ALA A 312 -6.72 3.89 7.82
CA ALA A 312 -7.55 2.89 7.17
C ALA A 312 -8.21 1.94 8.19
N ALA A 313 -7.44 1.41 9.14
CA ALA A 313 -7.94 0.52 10.18
C ALA A 313 -8.93 1.22 11.13
N ASN A 314 -8.72 2.51 11.44
CA ASN A 314 -9.69 3.30 12.20
C ASN A 314 -11.05 3.39 11.49
N ALA A 315 -11.05 3.60 10.17
CA ALA A 315 -12.28 3.65 9.40
C ALA A 315 -13.01 2.29 9.36
N GLU A 316 -12.27 1.16 9.36
CA GLU A 316 -12.84 -0.19 9.43
C GLU A 316 -13.59 -0.45 10.76
N ILE A 317 -13.15 0.14 11.88
CA ILE A 317 -13.93 0.11 13.13
C ILE A 317 -15.31 0.75 12.91
N GLY A 318 -15.37 1.83 12.14
CA GLY A 318 -16.62 2.48 11.78
C GLY A 318 -17.53 1.58 10.93
N VAL A 319 -16.97 0.88 9.96
CA VAL A 319 -17.69 -0.13 9.13
C VAL A 319 -18.27 -1.24 10.02
N ALA A 320 -17.46 -1.81 10.92
CA ALA A 320 -17.89 -2.86 11.85
C ALA A 320 -18.99 -2.38 12.81
N LYS A 321 -18.87 -1.17 13.35
CA LYS A 321 -19.89 -0.58 14.22
C LYS A 321 -21.19 -0.26 13.48
N ALA A 322 -21.14 0.13 12.21
CA ALA A 322 -22.32 0.40 11.41
C ALA A 322 -23.19 -0.87 11.21
N ALA A 323 -22.62 -2.06 11.29
CA ALA A 323 -23.35 -3.33 11.22
C ALA A 323 -24.33 -3.58 12.40
N TYR A 324 -24.25 -2.80 13.47
CA TYR A 324 -25.26 -2.85 14.56
C TYR A 324 -26.55 -2.14 14.24
N PHE A 325 -26.59 -1.37 13.19
CA PHE A 325 -27.73 -0.57 12.77
C PHE A 325 -28.46 -1.22 11.59
N PRO A 326 -29.77 -0.92 11.39
CA PRO A 326 -30.52 -1.48 10.28
C PRO A 326 -29.96 -1.00 8.93
N SER A 327 -29.84 -1.90 7.96
CA SER A 327 -29.59 -1.52 6.57
C SER A 327 -30.88 -1.08 5.89
N PHE A 328 -30.80 0.02 5.14
CA PHE A 328 -31.90 0.51 4.33
C PHE A 328 -31.55 0.35 2.85
N THR A 329 -32.36 -0.44 2.14
CA THR A 329 -32.20 -0.69 0.72
C THR A 329 -33.45 -0.30 -0.06
N LEU A 330 -33.26 0.24 -1.26
CA LEU A 330 -34.32 0.45 -2.24
C LEU A 330 -34.09 -0.51 -3.40
N ALA A 331 -35.08 -1.37 -3.66
CA ALA A 331 -35.01 -2.31 -4.76
C ALA A 331 -36.13 -2.06 -5.77
N ALA A 332 -35.83 -2.20 -7.04
CA ALA A 332 -36.80 -2.15 -8.13
C ALA A 332 -36.53 -3.31 -9.08
N THR A 333 -37.60 -3.96 -9.54
CA THR A 333 -37.52 -5.02 -10.55
C THR A 333 -38.63 -4.84 -11.55
N GLY A 334 -38.36 -5.03 -12.83
CA GLY A 334 -39.35 -4.99 -13.88
C GLY A 334 -38.96 -5.88 -15.06
N GLY A 335 -39.99 -6.42 -15.74
CA GLY A 335 -39.68 -7.32 -16.83
C GLY A 335 -40.90 -8.04 -17.39
N PHE A 336 -40.63 -9.19 -18.00
CA PHE A 336 -41.63 -10.07 -18.60
C PHE A 336 -41.52 -11.47 -18.02
N ARG A 337 -42.66 -12.09 -17.69
CA ARG A 337 -42.72 -13.46 -17.18
C ARG A 337 -43.88 -14.22 -17.80
N SER A 338 -43.64 -15.37 -18.41
CA SER A 338 -44.67 -16.18 -19.02
C SER A 338 -44.33 -17.68 -18.99
N ALA A 339 -45.39 -18.48 -18.88
CA ALA A 339 -45.29 -19.92 -19.09
C ALA A 339 -45.17 -20.31 -20.58
N GLU A 340 -45.76 -19.48 -21.48
CA GLU A 340 -45.84 -19.71 -22.92
C GLU A 340 -44.80 -18.85 -23.67
N ALA A 341 -44.07 -19.43 -24.59
CA ALA A 341 -43.05 -18.74 -25.36
C ALA A 341 -43.62 -17.63 -26.24
N SER A 342 -44.82 -17.85 -26.83
CA SER A 342 -45.51 -16.90 -27.68
C SER A 342 -46.01 -15.66 -26.93
N GLN A 343 -46.23 -15.75 -25.62
CA GLN A 343 -46.71 -14.69 -24.76
C GLN A 343 -45.59 -13.97 -23.97
N TRP A 344 -44.35 -14.41 -24.11
CA TRP A 344 -43.27 -13.98 -23.21
C TRP A 344 -43.07 -12.48 -23.21
N PHE A 345 -42.95 -11.83 -24.37
CA PHE A 345 -42.71 -10.38 -24.46
C PHE A 345 -43.98 -9.59 -24.81
N THR A 346 -45.14 -10.05 -24.37
CA THR A 346 -46.41 -9.37 -24.57
C THR A 346 -46.79 -8.49 -23.38
N ALA A 347 -47.69 -7.54 -23.57
CA ALA A 347 -48.14 -6.64 -22.52
C ALA A 347 -48.71 -7.35 -21.28
N PRO A 348 -49.51 -8.45 -21.40
CA PRO A 348 -50.00 -9.18 -20.22
C PRO A 348 -48.92 -9.85 -19.38
N SER A 349 -47.72 -10.12 -19.93
CA SER A 349 -46.62 -10.75 -19.27
C SER A 349 -45.68 -9.80 -18.50
N ARG A 350 -45.97 -8.47 -18.57
CA ARG A 350 -45.22 -7.45 -17.84
C ARG A 350 -45.47 -7.57 -16.34
N PHE A 351 -44.37 -7.38 -15.58
CA PHE A 351 -44.48 -7.19 -14.14
C PHE A 351 -43.47 -6.12 -13.68
N TRP A 352 -43.73 -5.53 -12.57
CA TRP A 352 -42.77 -4.65 -11.90
C TRP A 352 -43.04 -4.64 -10.39
N SER A 353 -42.02 -4.31 -9.63
CA SER A 353 -42.10 -4.04 -8.22
C SER A 353 -41.07 -2.98 -7.87
N ILE A 354 -41.38 -2.10 -6.94
CA ILE A 354 -40.45 -1.16 -6.34
C ILE A 354 -40.81 -1.02 -4.87
N GLY A 355 -39.78 -0.99 -4.01
CA GLY A 355 -40.03 -0.80 -2.59
C GLY A 355 -38.75 -0.64 -1.78
N PRO A 356 -38.84 0.13 -0.68
CA PRO A 356 -37.81 0.13 0.35
C PRO A 356 -37.87 -1.12 1.21
N ALA A 357 -36.71 -1.56 1.70
CA ALA A 357 -36.62 -2.60 2.70
C ALA A 357 -35.68 -2.14 3.81
N LEU A 358 -36.09 -2.42 5.05
CA LEU A 358 -35.26 -2.22 6.23
C LEU A 358 -34.97 -3.60 6.82
N ALA A 359 -33.70 -3.93 6.97
CA ALA A 359 -33.28 -5.21 7.52
C ALA A 359 -32.32 -5.01 8.70
N GLN A 360 -32.55 -5.74 9.79
CA GLN A 360 -31.69 -5.75 10.96
C GLN A 360 -31.59 -7.15 11.54
N SER A 361 -30.35 -7.59 11.79
CA SER A 361 -30.13 -8.81 12.55
C SER A 361 -30.38 -8.53 14.03
N ILE A 362 -31.34 -9.24 14.62
CA ILE A 362 -31.66 -9.11 16.05
C ILE A 362 -30.79 -10.03 16.89
N PHE A 363 -30.52 -11.23 16.41
CA PHE A 363 -29.67 -12.21 17.06
C PHE A 363 -28.71 -12.87 16.07
N ASP A 364 -27.42 -12.88 16.39
CA ASP A 364 -26.34 -13.43 15.56
C ASP A 364 -25.30 -14.21 16.37
N ALA A 365 -25.66 -14.66 17.57
CA ALA A 365 -24.77 -15.38 18.49
C ALA A 365 -23.42 -14.68 18.78
N GLY A 366 -23.40 -13.34 18.68
CA GLY A 366 -22.20 -12.52 18.98
C GLY A 366 -21.29 -12.24 17.79
N LEU A 367 -21.69 -12.56 16.55
CA LEU A 367 -20.88 -12.35 15.35
C LEU A 367 -20.44 -10.89 15.21
N ARG A 368 -21.36 -9.92 15.31
CA ARG A 368 -21.03 -8.48 15.17
C ARG A 368 -20.09 -7.99 16.26
N ARG A 369 -20.22 -8.52 17.50
CA ARG A 369 -19.32 -8.22 18.59
C ARG A 369 -17.90 -8.70 18.25
N ALA A 370 -17.77 -9.97 17.83
CA ALA A 370 -16.48 -10.53 17.45
C ALA A 370 -15.83 -9.76 16.27
N GLN A 371 -16.61 -9.36 15.26
CA GLN A 371 -16.12 -8.54 14.15
C GLN A 371 -15.65 -7.15 14.59
N THR A 372 -16.34 -6.54 15.56
CA THR A 372 -15.91 -5.24 16.10
C THR A 372 -14.65 -5.38 16.95
N GLU A 373 -14.54 -6.41 17.77
CA GLU A 373 -13.34 -6.73 18.57
C GLU A 373 -12.14 -7.02 17.64
N GLN A 374 -12.37 -7.74 16.52
CA GLN A 374 -11.36 -7.95 15.49
C GLN A 374 -10.88 -6.61 14.89
N ALA A 375 -11.79 -5.74 14.44
CA ALA A 375 -11.43 -4.46 13.87
C ALA A 375 -10.64 -3.55 14.83
N ILE A 376 -10.97 -3.60 16.15
CA ILE A 376 -10.23 -2.89 17.18
C ILE A 376 -8.82 -3.50 17.35
N ALA A 377 -8.69 -4.81 17.38
CA ALA A 377 -7.40 -5.48 17.51
C ALA A 377 -6.50 -5.23 16.27
N ASP A 378 -7.09 -5.20 15.07
CA ASP A 378 -6.38 -4.85 13.84
C ASP A 378 -5.89 -3.39 13.88
N TYR A 379 -6.70 -2.46 14.40
CA TYR A 379 -6.29 -1.08 14.63
C TYR A 379 -5.13 -1.00 15.63
N ASP A 380 -5.20 -1.67 16.77
CA ASP A 380 -4.14 -1.69 17.79
C ASP A 380 -2.83 -2.26 17.21
N ALA A 381 -2.91 -3.29 16.38
CA ALA A 381 -1.76 -3.87 15.69
C ALA A 381 -1.13 -2.86 14.71
N THR A 382 -1.94 -2.11 13.95
CA THR A 382 -1.43 -1.08 13.04
C THR A 382 -0.82 0.11 13.78
N VAL A 383 -1.36 0.51 14.95
CA VAL A 383 -0.76 1.53 15.83
C VAL A 383 0.62 1.10 16.32
N ALA A 384 0.74 -0.15 16.78
CA ALA A 384 2.04 -0.71 17.20
C ALA A 384 3.03 -0.74 16.03
N GLY A 385 2.58 -1.13 14.84
CA GLY A 385 3.38 -1.09 13.60
C GLY A 385 3.86 0.32 13.23
N TYR A 386 3.00 1.32 13.34
CA TYR A 386 3.36 2.72 13.14
C TYR A 386 4.45 3.19 14.13
N ARG A 387 4.27 2.91 15.43
CA ARG A 387 5.28 3.24 16.44
C ARG A 387 6.62 2.56 16.18
N GLN A 388 6.58 1.29 15.77
CA GLN A 388 7.80 0.55 15.41
C GLN A 388 8.51 1.16 14.19
N ALA A 389 7.76 1.61 13.17
CA ALA A 389 8.34 2.28 12.00
C ALA A 389 9.03 3.61 12.39
N VAL A 390 8.44 4.36 13.32
CA VAL A 390 9.05 5.58 13.86
C VAL A 390 10.34 5.26 14.62
N LEU A 391 10.34 4.25 15.50
CA LEU A 391 11.52 3.83 16.26
C LEU A 391 12.65 3.34 15.33
N ALA A 392 12.33 2.55 14.31
CA ALA A 392 13.29 2.10 13.30
C ALA A 392 13.87 3.29 12.51
N GLY A 393 13.03 4.27 12.20
CA GLY A 393 13.49 5.51 11.57
C GLY A 393 14.50 6.28 12.43
N PHE A 394 14.27 6.39 13.73
CA PHE A 394 15.21 7.01 14.66
C PHE A 394 16.51 6.22 14.76
N GLN A 395 16.43 4.90 14.90
CA GLN A 395 17.60 4.03 14.94
C GLN A 395 18.49 4.23 13.71
N GLU A 396 17.91 4.18 12.51
CA GLU A 396 18.69 4.36 11.26
C GLU A 396 19.40 5.72 11.19
N VAL A 397 18.78 6.78 11.71
CA VAL A 397 19.42 8.11 11.75
C VAL A 397 20.59 8.11 12.72
N GLU A 398 20.41 7.59 13.95
CA GLU A 398 21.48 7.50 14.96
C GLU A 398 22.64 6.64 14.45
N ASP A 399 22.36 5.47 13.87
CA ASP A 399 23.40 4.57 13.34
C ASP A 399 24.24 5.26 12.25
N ASN A 400 23.59 6.03 11.36
CA ASN A 400 24.29 6.77 10.31
C ASN A 400 25.09 7.96 10.87
N LEU A 401 24.60 8.65 11.90
CA LEU A 401 25.34 9.73 12.57
C LEU A 401 26.58 9.17 13.30
N ALA A 402 26.43 8.05 14.02
CA ALA A 402 27.55 7.36 14.69
C ALA A 402 28.62 6.88 13.70
N ALA A 403 28.20 6.31 12.54
CA ALA A 403 29.14 5.91 11.50
C ALA A 403 29.94 7.06 10.90
N ARG A 404 29.32 8.25 10.79
CA ARG A 404 29.97 9.47 10.30
C ARG A 404 31.02 9.99 11.29
N THR A 405 30.69 10.06 12.59
CA THR A 405 31.62 10.53 13.63
C THR A 405 32.85 9.63 13.78
N ALA A 406 32.71 8.33 13.51
CA ALA A 406 33.82 7.37 13.52
C ALA A 406 34.74 7.48 12.30
N SER A 407 34.27 8.11 11.20
CA SER A 407 35.04 8.24 9.94
C SER A 407 35.68 9.64 9.75
N SER A 408 35.39 10.60 10.63
CA SER A 408 36.03 11.95 10.71
C SER A 408 37.23 11.95 11.65
#